data_6c65bc25590d2f0789a01cf6d1536891
#
_entry.id   6c65bc25590d2f0789a01cf6d1536891
#
_cell.length_a   1.000
_cell.length_b   1.000
_cell.length_c   1.000
_cell.angle_alpha   90.00
_cell.angle_beta   90.00
_cell.angle_gamma   90.00
#
_symmetry.space_group_name_H-M   'P 1'
#
loop_
_entity.id
_entity.type
_entity.pdbx_description
1 polymer ?
#
loop_
_entity_poly.entity_id
_entity_poly.type
_entity_poly.pdbx_seq_one_letter_code
_entity_poly.pdbx_strand_id
1 'polypeptide(L)'
;MNEQQDENNQRLSLADLEALSFDSLSRLSAKTHQAKPLARRIARAEAEGRARAGLHYLLHCLEDLALGRCDGGAMPKLQPRQGVRLHCDIANGFLPAAFDLALPEFLQIAEAEGTACLAFANGHSPGFLPQMAEDVARRGYVSLPLSTDTACISTNPPLPPTLGDNPMALAVPDKRGQGVLIFEQGQAAISRDTVFDHIKSGTTLPPHLALDDHGRATQNPRAAIEGSILPVQGSYGFNIAVMVEILVLSLVGAGASAMISDPDDPSSGPLRMGHC
;
A
#
# COMPACT_ATOMS: atom_id res chain seq x y z
N MET A 1 22.41 4.32 -34.35
CA MET A 1 20.95 4.36 -34.10
C MET A 1 20.79 4.27 -32.59
N ASN A 2 20.61 5.39 -31.90
CA ASN A 2 20.05 5.57 -30.52
C ASN A 2 20.59 6.84 -29.82
N GLU A 3 20.80 7.93 -30.54
CA GLU A 3 21.08 9.25 -29.91
C GLU A 3 19.79 10.07 -29.64
N GLN A 4 18.62 9.63 -30.10
CA GLN A 4 17.35 10.37 -29.92
C GLN A 4 16.50 9.92 -28.70
N GLN A 5 16.91 8.89 -27.94
CA GLN A 5 16.21 8.46 -26.73
C GLN A 5 16.76 9.07 -25.44
N ASP A 6 17.90 9.74 -25.47
CA ASP A 6 18.54 10.32 -24.27
C ASP A 6 18.10 11.77 -23.94
N GLU A 7 17.42 12.47 -24.85
CA GLU A 7 17.03 13.87 -24.63
C GLU A 7 15.84 14.07 -23.67
N ASN A 8 15.14 13.01 -23.26
CA ASN A 8 13.98 13.12 -22.36
C ASN A 8 14.22 12.56 -20.95
N ASN A 9 15.42 12.12 -20.63
CA ASN A 9 15.75 11.57 -19.31
C ASN A 9 16.26 12.69 -18.38
N GLN A 10 15.34 13.50 -17.85
CA GLN A 10 15.68 14.50 -16.83
C GLN A 10 15.98 13.79 -15.49
N ARG A 11 17.22 13.89 -15.02
CA ARG A 11 17.59 13.46 -13.68
C ARG A 11 17.17 14.52 -12.68
N LEU A 12 16.28 14.18 -11.78
CA LEU A 12 15.90 15.04 -10.65
C LEU A 12 16.69 14.63 -9.39
N SER A 13 17.06 15.60 -8.58
CA SER A 13 17.51 15.29 -7.21
C SER A 13 16.32 14.81 -6.38
N LEU A 14 16.58 14.08 -5.29
CA LEU A 14 15.51 13.67 -4.37
C LEU A 14 14.75 14.84 -3.77
N ALA A 15 15.47 15.96 -3.52
CA ALA A 15 14.86 17.18 -3.02
C ALA A 15 13.93 17.81 -4.05
N ASP A 16 14.32 17.85 -5.33
CA ASP A 16 13.47 18.37 -6.41
C ASP A 16 12.25 17.47 -6.63
N LEU A 17 12.41 16.15 -6.51
CA LEU A 17 11.31 15.20 -6.62
C LEU A 17 10.32 15.33 -5.46
N GLU A 18 10.80 15.48 -4.22
CA GLU A 18 9.96 15.77 -3.06
C GLU A 18 9.19 17.09 -3.25
N ALA A 19 9.88 18.16 -3.70
CA ALA A 19 9.27 19.44 -3.98
C ALA A 19 8.22 19.35 -5.09
N LEU A 20 8.53 18.69 -6.21
CA LEU A 20 7.57 18.46 -7.30
C LEU A 20 6.32 17.72 -6.82
N SER A 21 6.51 16.67 -6.04
CA SER A 21 5.40 15.86 -5.50
C SER A 21 4.54 16.70 -4.54
N PHE A 22 5.17 17.47 -3.65
CA PHE A 22 4.49 18.37 -2.73
C PHE A 22 3.68 19.44 -3.46
N ASP A 23 4.27 20.11 -4.46
CA ASP A 23 3.62 21.15 -5.23
C ASP A 23 2.44 20.60 -6.04
N SER A 24 2.60 19.42 -6.63
CA SER A 24 1.54 18.75 -7.40
C SER A 24 0.33 18.42 -6.51
N LEU A 25 0.56 17.83 -5.34
CA LEU A 25 -0.48 17.52 -4.35
C LEU A 25 -1.16 18.80 -3.83
N SER A 26 -0.38 19.86 -3.56
CA SER A 26 -0.88 21.13 -3.04
C SER A 26 -1.78 21.84 -4.05
N ARG A 27 -1.49 21.76 -5.35
CA ARG A 27 -2.35 22.31 -6.43
C ARG A 27 -3.73 21.66 -6.48
N LEU A 28 -3.86 20.42 -6.04
CA LEU A 28 -5.14 19.71 -5.89
C LEU A 28 -5.69 19.80 -4.46
N SER A 29 -5.36 20.87 -3.75
CA SER A 29 -5.89 21.23 -2.43
C SER A 29 -5.44 20.34 -1.28
N ALA A 30 -4.44 19.48 -1.46
CA ALA A 30 -3.86 18.77 -0.33
C ALA A 30 -3.14 19.75 0.60
N LYS A 31 -3.52 19.73 1.88
CA LYS A 31 -2.91 20.59 2.91
C LYS A 31 -1.50 20.10 3.25
N THR A 32 -0.66 21.03 3.73
CA THR A 32 0.76 20.75 4.01
C THR A 32 0.97 19.50 4.90
N HIS A 33 0.11 19.28 5.89
CA HIS A 33 0.22 18.14 6.80
C HIS A 33 -0.11 16.79 6.13
N GLN A 34 -0.83 16.78 5.00
CA GLN A 34 -1.08 15.61 4.17
C GLN A 34 -0.02 15.48 3.06
N ALA A 35 0.22 16.58 2.33
CA ALA A 35 1.09 16.59 1.16
C ALA A 35 2.58 16.32 1.50
N LYS A 36 3.11 16.93 2.57
CA LYS A 36 4.53 16.83 2.90
C LYS A 36 4.99 15.41 3.31
N PRO A 37 4.30 14.70 4.22
CA PRO A 37 4.64 13.32 4.52
C PRO A 37 4.56 12.41 3.29
N LEU A 38 3.53 12.57 2.47
CA LEU A 38 3.34 11.77 1.26
C LEU A 38 4.45 12.03 0.22
N ALA A 39 4.76 13.29 -0.07
CA ALA A 39 5.82 13.66 -1.02
C ALA A 39 7.17 13.06 -0.63
N ARG A 40 7.51 13.10 0.67
CA ARG A 40 8.73 12.48 1.20
C ARG A 40 8.77 10.97 0.97
N ARG A 41 7.63 10.25 1.17
CA ARG A 41 7.54 8.81 0.92
C ARG A 41 7.68 8.48 -0.55
N ILE A 42 7.07 9.25 -1.43
CA ILE A 42 7.17 9.11 -2.88
C ILE A 42 8.62 9.29 -3.34
N ALA A 43 9.29 10.36 -2.93
CA ALA A 43 10.69 10.60 -3.28
C ALA A 43 11.61 9.48 -2.79
N ARG A 44 11.38 8.99 -1.56
CA ARG A 44 12.12 7.86 -1.01
C ARG A 44 11.87 6.57 -1.79
N ALA A 45 10.63 6.28 -2.19
CA ALA A 45 10.31 5.10 -2.97
C ALA A 45 11.01 5.09 -4.34
N GLU A 46 11.11 6.24 -5.01
CA GLU A 46 11.90 6.37 -6.24
C GLU A 46 13.39 6.11 -6.00
N ALA A 47 13.97 6.65 -4.92
CA ALA A 47 15.36 6.39 -4.55
C ALA A 47 15.65 4.90 -4.27
N GLU A 48 14.66 4.18 -3.77
CA GLU A 48 14.70 2.74 -3.51
C GLU A 48 14.43 1.89 -4.75
N GLY A 49 14.19 2.50 -5.93
CA GLY A 49 13.82 1.82 -7.18
C GLY A 49 12.40 1.25 -7.18
N ARG A 50 11.53 1.73 -6.29
CA ARG A 50 10.15 1.28 -6.13
C ARG A 50 9.17 2.24 -6.81
N ALA A 51 9.32 2.40 -8.12
CA ALA A 51 8.58 3.39 -8.93
C ALA A 51 7.05 3.32 -8.75
N ARG A 52 6.48 2.13 -8.46
CA ARG A 52 5.04 1.96 -8.20
C ARG A 52 4.57 2.66 -6.93
N ALA A 53 5.39 2.68 -5.88
CA ALA A 53 5.14 3.46 -4.66
C ALA A 53 5.69 4.90 -4.76
N GLY A 54 6.36 5.22 -5.87
CA GLY A 54 6.93 6.52 -6.22
C GLY A 54 6.01 7.36 -7.10
N LEU A 55 6.52 7.80 -8.24
CA LEU A 55 5.79 8.68 -9.18
C LEU A 55 4.51 8.06 -9.75
N HIS A 56 4.48 6.76 -9.98
CA HIS A 56 3.23 6.10 -10.40
C HIS A 56 2.13 6.31 -9.36
N TYR A 57 2.46 6.13 -8.07
CA TYR A 57 1.50 6.35 -7.00
C TYR A 57 1.10 7.83 -6.85
N LEU A 58 2.03 8.76 -7.11
CA LEU A 58 1.69 10.19 -7.14
C LEU A 58 0.55 10.46 -8.14
N LEU A 59 0.59 9.87 -9.33
CA LEU A 59 -0.45 10.05 -10.34
C LEU A 59 -1.83 9.58 -9.84
N HIS A 60 -1.89 8.40 -9.20
CA HIS A 60 -3.13 7.91 -8.57
C HIS A 60 -3.62 8.84 -7.45
N CYS A 61 -2.71 9.34 -6.59
CA CYS A 61 -3.08 10.29 -5.54
C CYS A 61 -3.66 11.59 -6.12
N LEU A 62 -3.10 12.10 -7.21
CA LEU A 62 -3.60 13.30 -7.88
C LEU A 62 -4.98 13.07 -8.49
N GLU A 63 -5.19 11.92 -9.11
CA GLU A 63 -6.50 11.52 -9.65
C GLU A 63 -7.53 11.39 -8.53
N ASP A 64 -7.20 10.70 -7.43
CA ASP A 64 -8.10 10.51 -6.29
C ASP A 64 -8.47 11.80 -5.57
N LEU A 65 -7.54 12.75 -5.47
CA LEU A 65 -7.83 14.09 -4.99
C LEU A 65 -8.77 14.84 -5.94
N ALA A 66 -8.53 14.77 -7.23
CA ALA A 66 -9.36 15.43 -8.24
C ALA A 66 -10.79 14.89 -8.29
N LEU A 67 -10.95 13.57 -8.08
CA LEU A 67 -12.25 12.89 -8.04
C LEU A 67 -12.94 12.94 -6.66
N GLY A 68 -12.27 13.50 -5.63
CA GLY A 68 -12.80 13.56 -4.27
C GLY A 68 -12.85 12.19 -3.56
N ARG A 69 -12.12 11.20 -4.05
CA ARG A 69 -11.99 9.88 -3.43
C ARG A 69 -11.07 9.89 -2.20
N CYS A 70 -10.21 10.89 -2.09
CA CYS A 70 -9.34 11.14 -0.95
C CYS A 70 -9.49 12.59 -0.48
N ASP A 71 -9.47 12.81 0.84
CA ASP A 71 -9.53 14.15 1.43
C ASP A 71 -8.12 14.67 1.72
N GLY A 72 -7.63 15.56 0.86
CA GLY A 72 -6.34 16.23 1.04
C GLY A 72 -6.28 17.17 2.26
N GLY A 73 -7.41 17.50 2.87
CA GLY A 73 -7.50 18.28 4.12
C GLY A 73 -7.72 17.45 5.38
N ALA A 74 -7.82 16.12 5.25
CA ALA A 74 -8.13 15.21 6.34
C ALA A 74 -7.21 15.43 7.56
N MET A 75 -7.81 15.39 8.74
CA MET A 75 -7.09 15.44 10.02
C MET A 75 -7.16 14.07 10.67
N PRO A 76 -6.08 13.27 10.64
CA PRO A 76 -6.04 11.99 11.31
C PRO A 76 -6.32 12.12 12.80
N LYS A 77 -7.04 11.16 13.39
CA LYS A 77 -7.48 11.19 14.78
C LYS A 77 -6.95 9.99 15.53
N LEU A 78 -6.01 10.22 16.44
CA LEU A 78 -5.60 9.22 17.41
C LEU A 78 -6.71 9.02 18.44
N GLN A 79 -7.06 7.76 18.70
CA GLN A 79 -7.97 7.41 19.77
C GLN A 79 -7.18 7.17 21.07
N PRO A 80 -7.83 7.32 22.24
CA PRO A 80 -7.20 6.98 23.50
C PRO A 80 -6.62 5.57 23.48
N ARG A 81 -5.38 5.44 23.95
CA ARG A 81 -4.66 4.17 24.07
C ARG A 81 -5.47 3.12 24.83
N GLN A 82 -5.46 1.88 24.37
CA GLN A 82 -6.07 0.72 25.02
C GLN A 82 -4.99 -0.36 25.26
N GLY A 83 -4.40 -0.39 26.44
CA GLY A 83 -3.27 -1.28 26.72
C GLY A 83 -2.09 -0.99 25.77
N VAL A 84 -1.68 -1.99 24.99
CA VAL A 84 -0.61 -1.86 23.99
C VAL A 84 -1.10 -1.40 22.62
N ARG A 85 -2.41 -1.22 22.45
CA ARG A 85 -3.04 -0.86 21.18
C ARG A 85 -3.27 0.64 21.08
N LEU A 86 -2.83 1.22 19.97
CA LEU A 86 -3.12 2.57 19.52
C LEU A 86 -3.91 2.50 18.22
N HIS A 87 -4.98 3.26 18.10
CA HIS A 87 -5.83 3.30 16.92
C HIS A 87 -5.86 4.72 16.33
N CYS A 88 -5.72 4.83 15.03
CA CYS A 88 -5.79 6.08 14.28
C CYS A 88 -6.81 5.99 13.15
N ASP A 89 -7.81 6.85 13.18
CA ASP A 89 -8.70 7.08 12.04
C ASP A 89 -8.03 8.09 11.11
N ILE A 90 -7.72 7.65 9.88
CA ILE A 90 -7.07 8.48 8.86
C ILE A 90 -8.03 9.51 8.26
N ALA A 91 -9.33 9.34 8.50
CA ALA A 91 -10.41 10.24 8.05
C ALA A 91 -10.43 10.46 6.52
N ASN A 92 -10.19 9.41 5.75
CA ASN A 92 -10.10 9.40 4.28
C ASN A 92 -8.93 10.21 3.70
N GLY A 93 -7.89 10.50 4.50
CA GLY A 93 -6.65 11.10 4.05
C GLY A 93 -5.59 10.08 3.68
N PHE A 94 -4.34 10.54 3.57
CA PHE A 94 -3.19 9.70 3.27
C PHE A 94 -2.56 9.08 4.52
N LEU A 95 -2.26 7.79 4.47
CA LEU A 95 -1.63 7.04 5.57
C LEU A 95 -0.32 7.67 6.07
N PRO A 96 0.61 8.21 5.23
CA PRO A 96 1.84 8.80 5.72
C PRO A 96 1.65 9.91 6.76
N ALA A 97 0.61 10.74 6.62
CA ALA A 97 0.30 11.79 7.58
C ALA A 97 -0.17 11.22 8.94
N ALA A 98 -0.99 10.18 8.90
CA ALA A 98 -1.46 9.50 10.11
C ALA A 98 -0.33 8.72 10.81
N PHE A 99 0.56 8.09 10.04
CA PHE A 99 1.72 7.39 10.57
C PHE A 99 2.68 8.34 11.29
N ASP A 100 3.01 9.47 10.67
CA ASP A 100 3.90 10.47 11.28
C ASP A 100 3.29 11.04 12.59
N LEU A 101 1.97 11.20 12.64
CA LEU A 101 1.25 11.62 13.84
C LEU A 101 1.32 10.56 14.95
N ALA A 102 1.10 9.30 14.62
CA ALA A 102 0.97 8.21 15.58
C ALA A 102 2.33 7.67 16.08
N LEU A 103 3.37 7.75 15.26
CA LEU A 103 4.66 7.11 15.48
C LEU A 103 5.30 7.44 16.85
N PRO A 104 5.30 8.71 17.35
CA PRO A 104 5.91 9.01 18.64
C PRO A 104 5.25 8.27 19.81
N GLU A 105 3.91 8.26 19.89
CA GLU A 105 3.18 7.58 20.95
C GLU A 105 3.29 6.05 20.82
N PHE A 106 3.24 5.53 19.59
CA PHE A 106 3.44 4.11 19.32
C PHE A 106 4.79 3.60 19.84
N LEU A 107 5.87 4.35 19.62
CA LEU A 107 7.22 4.00 20.11
C LEU A 107 7.31 4.09 21.63
N GLN A 108 6.66 5.07 22.26
CA GLN A 108 6.60 5.17 23.72
C GLN A 108 5.90 3.95 24.34
N ILE A 109 4.81 3.47 23.70
CA ILE A 109 4.13 2.25 24.13
C ILE A 109 5.07 1.05 23.99
N ALA A 110 5.74 0.90 22.86
CA ALA A 110 6.68 -0.20 22.62
C ALA A 110 7.83 -0.20 23.63
N GLU A 111 8.36 0.96 23.99
CA GLU A 111 9.42 1.11 24.98
C GLU A 111 8.93 0.72 26.39
N ALA A 112 7.73 1.16 26.76
CA ALA A 112 7.20 0.94 28.11
C ALA A 112 6.73 -0.50 28.34
N GLU A 113 6.13 -1.13 27.33
CA GLU A 113 5.43 -2.41 27.43
C GLU A 113 6.17 -3.58 26.75
N GLY A 114 7.26 -3.29 26.02
CA GLY A 114 8.02 -4.28 25.24
C GLY A 114 7.35 -4.69 23.91
N THR A 115 6.12 -4.27 23.66
CA THR A 115 5.36 -4.48 22.43
C THR A 115 4.31 -3.39 22.26
N ALA A 116 3.93 -3.12 20.99
CA ALA A 116 2.83 -2.21 20.68
C ALA A 116 2.13 -2.66 19.39
N CYS A 117 0.86 -2.30 19.25
CA CYS A 117 0.07 -2.48 18.06
C CYS A 117 -0.50 -1.13 17.62
N LEU A 118 -0.25 -0.73 16.37
CA LEU A 118 -0.77 0.49 15.78
C LEU A 118 -1.72 0.12 14.64
N ALA A 119 -2.99 0.49 14.79
CA ALA A 119 -4.06 0.19 13.85
C ALA A 119 -4.54 1.47 13.15
N PHE A 120 -4.65 1.42 11.82
CA PHE A 120 -5.14 2.50 10.98
C PHE A 120 -6.40 2.10 10.24
N ALA A 121 -7.43 2.93 10.29
CA ALA A 121 -8.68 2.74 9.56
C ALA A 121 -8.97 3.92 8.62
N ASN A 122 -9.79 3.64 7.59
CA ASN A 122 -10.31 4.66 6.68
C ASN A 122 -9.23 5.46 5.94
N GLY A 123 -8.18 4.79 5.47
CA GLY A 123 -7.07 5.42 4.81
C GLY A 123 -6.97 5.16 3.32
N HIS A 124 -6.25 6.07 2.67
CA HIS A 124 -5.78 5.91 1.31
C HIS A 124 -4.29 5.59 1.36
N SER A 125 -3.92 4.34 1.00
CA SER A 125 -2.51 3.97 0.93
C SER A 125 -2.26 2.63 0.27
N PRO A 126 -1.67 2.58 -0.87
CA PRO A 126 -0.88 1.43 -1.26
C PRO A 126 0.62 1.67 -1.01
N GLY A 127 1.33 0.62 -0.63
CA GLY A 127 2.73 0.50 -0.97
C GLY A 127 3.80 1.06 -0.03
N PHE A 128 3.48 1.58 1.16
CA PHE A 128 4.50 2.14 2.07
C PHE A 128 4.86 1.23 3.25
N LEU A 129 4.35 0.00 3.31
CA LEU A 129 4.63 -0.92 4.42
C LEU A 129 6.12 -1.11 4.71
N PRO A 130 7.02 -1.35 3.73
CA PRO A 130 8.44 -1.48 4.00
C PRO A 130 9.06 -0.23 4.59
N GLN A 131 8.66 0.96 4.12
CA GLN A 131 9.20 2.22 4.65
C GLN A 131 8.73 2.48 6.09
N MET A 132 7.47 2.15 6.39
CA MET A 132 6.94 2.24 7.76
C MET A 132 7.64 1.25 8.68
N ALA A 133 7.84 0.00 8.23
CA ALA A 133 8.59 -1.00 8.96
C ALA A 133 10.02 -0.55 9.24
N GLU A 134 10.71 0.00 8.23
CA GLU A 134 12.06 0.50 8.36
C GLU A 134 12.16 1.65 9.36
N ASP A 135 11.22 2.59 9.33
CA ASP A 135 11.22 3.73 10.25
C ASP A 135 11.12 3.28 11.72
N VAL A 136 10.39 2.21 12.00
CA VAL A 136 10.30 1.58 13.33
C VAL A 136 11.59 0.81 13.64
N ALA A 137 12.11 0.04 12.66
CA ALA A 137 13.31 -0.76 12.85
C ALA A 137 14.57 0.09 13.07
N ARG A 138 14.68 1.25 12.40
CA ARG A 138 15.77 2.22 12.66
C ARG A 138 15.74 2.81 14.08
N ARG A 139 14.67 2.59 14.84
CA ARG A 139 14.54 2.96 16.25
C ARG A 139 14.75 1.80 17.21
N GLY A 140 15.23 0.65 16.67
CA GLY A 140 15.64 -0.51 17.46
C GLY A 140 14.55 -1.57 17.70
N TYR A 141 13.40 -1.47 17.03
CA TYR A 141 12.30 -2.43 17.19
C TYR A 141 12.12 -3.31 15.96
N VAL A 142 11.74 -4.57 16.16
CA VAL A 142 11.22 -5.40 15.07
C VAL A 142 9.82 -4.90 14.71
N SER A 143 9.55 -4.74 13.41
CA SER A 143 8.27 -4.23 12.92
C SER A 143 7.68 -5.18 11.88
N LEU A 144 6.40 -5.49 12.03
CA LEU A 144 5.63 -6.36 11.13
C LEU A 144 4.32 -5.65 10.73
N PRO A 145 4.34 -4.71 9.79
CA PRO A 145 3.12 -4.13 9.28
C PRO A 145 2.39 -5.07 8.32
N LEU A 146 1.06 -5.06 8.42
CA LEU A 146 0.10 -5.82 7.62
C LEU A 146 -0.91 -4.86 7.01
N SER A 147 -1.41 -5.16 5.81
CA SER A 147 -2.47 -4.40 5.16
C SER A 147 -3.44 -5.33 4.45
N THR A 148 -4.71 -4.97 4.45
CA THR A 148 -5.64 -5.49 3.44
C THR A 148 -5.49 -4.70 2.15
N ASP A 149 -5.92 -5.30 1.04
CA ASP A 149 -5.88 -4.69 -0.29
C ASP A 149 -7.17 -5.00 -1.05
N THR A 150 -7.40 -4.34 -2.19
CA THR A 150 -8.53 -4.61 -3.08
C THR A 150 -8.60 -6.10 -3.44
N ALA A 151 -9.79 -6.67 -3.36
CA ALA A 151 -9.99 -8.10 -3.61
C ALA A 151 -9.50 -8.52 -5.00
N CYS A 152 -8.65 -9.53 -5.05
CA CYS A 152 -8.10 -10.09 -6.29
C CYS A 152 -7.97 -11.62 -6.25
N ILE A 153 -8.02 -12.24 -5.08
CA ILE A 153 -7.93 -13.70 -4.89
C ILE A 153 -9.32 -14.25 -4.59
N SER A 154 -9.78 -15.22 -5.40
CA SER A 154 -11.03 -15.93 -5.12
C SER A 154 -10.81 -17.07 -4.13
N THR A 155 -11.74 -17.21 -3.20
CA THR A 155 -11.76 -18.34 -2.24
C THR A 155 -12.25 -19.62 -2.90
N ASN A 156 -13.03 -19.53 -3.97
CA ASN A 156 -13.59 -20.68 -4.70
C ASN A 156 -13.96 -20.24 -6.14
N PRO A 157 -13.02 -20.26 -7.10
CA PRO A 157 -13.34 -19.90 -8.49
C PRO A 157 -14.43 -20.82 -9.08
N PRO A 158 -15.37 -20.30 -9.89
CA PRO A 158 -15.39 -18.96 -10.49
C PRO A 158 -16.08 -17.86 -9.65
N LEU A 159 -16.24 -18.03 -8.35
CA LEU A 159 -16.82 -16.97 -7.51
C LEU A 159 -15.91 -15.71 -7.53
N PRO A 160 -16.52 -14.52 -7.39
CA PRO A 160 -15.74 -13.27 -7.34
C PRO A 160 -14.66 -13.27 -6.27
N PRO A 161 -13.57 -12.54 -6.46
CA PRO A 161 -12.52 -12.37 -5.45
C PRO A 161 -13.09 -11.79 -4.15
N THR A 162 -12.58 -12.29 -3.03
CA THR A 162 -12.96 -11.82 -1.68
C THR A 162 -11.77 -11.46 -0.81
N LEU A 163 -10.57 -11.93 -1.17
CA LEU A 163 -9.31 -11.60 -0.50
C LEU A 163 -8.45 -10.72 -1.41
N GLY A 164 -7.77 -9.76 -0.83
CA GLY A 164 -6.77 -8.96 -1.50
C GLY A 164 -5.42 -9.67 -1.62
N ASP A 165 -4.44 -8.98 -2.21
CA ASP A 165 -3.03 -9.38 -2.14
C ASP A 165 -2.51 -9.40 -0.70
N ASN A 166 -3.14 -8.66 0.19
CA ASN A 166 -2.92 -8.63 1.63
C ASN A 166 -1.42 -8.64 1.99
N PRO A 167 -0.70 -7.58 1.59
CA PRO A 167 0.74 -7.53 1.76
C PRO A 167 1.15 -7.45 3.23
N MET A 168 2.30 -8.03 3.51
CA MET A 168 3.01 -7.92 4.78
C MET A 168 4.45 -7.50 4.54
N ALA A 169 5.01 -6.73 5.47
CA ALA A 169 6.43 -6.43 5.48
C ALA A 169 7.02 -6.79 6.84
N LEU A 170 8.31 -7.12 6.87
CA LEU A 170 9.06 -7.26 8.12
C LEU A 170 10.31 -6.41 8.03
N ALA A 171 10.60 -5.68 9.09
CA ALA A 171 11.88 -5.02 9.27
C ALA A 171 12.52 -5.39 10.62
N VAL A 172 13.80 -5.71 10.58
CA VAL A 172 14.59 -6.11 11.76
C VAL A 172 15.84 -5.24 11.83
N PRO A 173 16.07 -4.53 12.96
CA PRO A 173 17.27 -3.74 13.14
C PRO A 173 18.50 -4.64 13.27
N ASP A 174 19.64 -4.19 12.76
CA ASP A 174 20.91 -4.83 13.12
C ASP A 174 21.35 -4.43 14.54
N LYS A 175 22.19 -5.25 15.15
CA LYS A 175 22.70 -5.00 16.51
C LYS A 175 23.59 -3.75 16.62
N ARG A 176 24.06 -3.21 15.50
CA ARG A 176 24.97 -2.06 15.43
C ARG A 176 24.25 -0.77 15.10
N GLY A 177 22.94 -0.83 14.80
CA GLY A 177 22.15 0.32 14.35
C GLY A 177 22.55 0.87 12.98
N GLN A 178 23.33 0.10 12.19
CA GLN A 178 23.88 0.54 10.91
C GLN A 178 23.07 0.04 9.72
N GLY A 179 22.20 -0.95 9.91
CA GLY A 179 21.40 -1.54 8.87
C GLY A 179 20.05 -2.04 9.37
N VAL A 180 19.18 -2.33 8.42
CA VAL A 180 17.87 -2.94 8.67
C VAL A 180 17.67 -4.03 7.62
N LEU A 181 17.35 -5.25 8.07
CA LEU A 181 16.82 -6.26 7.15
C LEU A 181 15.37 -5.95 6.88
N ILE A 182 15.00 -5.79 5.62
CA ILE A 182 13.62 -5.51 5.21
C ILE A 182 13.23 -6.47 4.11
N PHE A 183 12.01 -7.02 4.20
CA PHE A 183 11.34 -7.64 3.06
C PHE A 183 9.85 -7.30 3.07
N GLU A 184 9.26 -7.40 1.89
CA GLU A 184 7.82 -7.25 1.65
C GLU A 184 7.33 -8.42 0.80
N GLN A 185 6.14 -8.90 1.07
CA GLN A 185 5.52 -9.98 0.32
C GLN A 185 4.01 -9.75 0.23
N GLY A 186 3.48 -9.73 -1.00
CA GLY A 186 2.08 -9.94 -1.29
C GLY A 186 1.76 -11.43 -1.38
N GLN A 187 0.48 -11.79 -1.33
CA GLN A 187 0.02 -13.17 -1.35
C GLN A 187 -0.55 -13.61 -2.71
N ALA A 188 -0.74 -12.68 -3.63
CA ALA A 188 -1.07 -12.97 -5.03
C ALA A 188 0.17 -13.39 -5.82
N ALA A 189 0.01 -14.33 -6.77
CA ALA A 189 1.09 -14.80 -7.62
C ALA A 189 1.65 -13.72 -8.57
N ILE A 190 0.86 -12.68 -8.81
CA ILE A 190 1.22 -11.45 -9.53
C ILE A 190 0.37 -10.31 -8.98
N SER A 191 0.95 -9.12 -8.79
CA SER A 191 0.18 -7.97 -8.30
C SER A 191 -0.80 -7.44 -9.36
N ARG A 192 -1.93 -6.86 -8.93
CA ARG A 192 -2.87 -6.16 -9.83
C ARG A 192 -2.14 -5.14 -10.71
N ASP A 193 -1.27 -4.33 -10.15
CA ASP A 193 -0.49 -3.32 -10.88
C ASP A 193 0.31 -3.94 -12.02
N THR A 194 0.94 -5.11 -11.77
CA THR A 194 1.66 -5.82 -12.83
C THR A 194 0.72 -6.28 -13.93
N VAL A 195 -0.50 -6.73 -13.59
CA VAL A 195 -1.51 -7.09 -14.59
C VAL A 195 -1.91 -5.86 -15.41
N PHE A 196 -2.09 -4.69 -14.80
CA PHE A 196 -2.36 -3.44 -15.52
C PHE A 196 -1.19 -3.01 -16.42
N ASP A 197 0.06 -3.21 -16.01
CA ASP A 197 1.22 -2.96 -16.89
C ASP A 197 1.19 -3.83 -18.14
N HIS A 198 0.77 -5.11 -18.02
CA HIS A 198 0.55 -5.99 -19.17
C HIS A 198 -0.59 -5.51 -20.06
N ILE A 199 -1.68 -4.96 -19.49
CA ILE A 199 -2.76 -4.35 -20.27
C ILE A 199 -2.25 -3.14 -21.05
N LYS A 200 -1.51 -2.24 -20.39
CA LYS A 200 -0.96 -1.01 -21.00
C LYS A 200 0.05 -1.32 -22.12
N SER A 201 0.90 -2.32 -21.91
CA SER A 201 1.92 -2.74 -22.89
C SER A 201 1.38 -3.66 -24.01
N GLY A 202 0.14 -4.14 -23.89
CA GLY A 202 -0.46 -5.07 -24.83
C GLY A 202 0.19 -6.46 -24.82
N THR A 203 0.80 -6.86 -23.70
CA THR A 203 1.48 -8.15 -23.54
C THR A 203 0.63 -9.13 -22.73
N THR A 204 0.87 -10.43 -22.90
CA THR A 204 0.19 -11.48 -22.16
C THR A 204 0.85 -11.73 -20.79
N LEU A 205 0.09 -12.25 -19.84
CA LEU A 205 0.62 -12.71 -18.56
C LEU A 205 1.44 -14.00 -18.73
N PRO A 206 2.41 -14.26 -17.85
CA PRO A 206 2.98 -15.58 -17.71
C PRO A 206 1.88 -16.63 -17.40
N PRO A 207 2.07 -17.90 -17.78
CA PRO A 207 1.09 -18.95 -17.52
C PRO A 207 0.93 -19.23 -16.01
N HIS A 208 -0.23 -19.74 -15.62
CA HIS A 208 -0.53 -20.22 -14.28
C HIS A 208 -0.55 -19.14 -13.17
N LEU A 209 -0.87 -17.88 -13.50
CA LEU A 209 -0.96 -16.79 -12.54
C LEU A 209 -2.40 -16.31 -12.30
N ALA A 210 -3.31 -16.57 -13.21
CA ALA A 210 -4.67 -16.02 -13.14
C ALA A 210 -5.72 -16.96 -13.77
N LEU A 211 -6.97 -16.72 -13.39
CA LEU A 211 -8.17 -17.35 -13.93
C LEU A 211 -9.09 -16.27 -14.54
N ASP A 212 -9.86 -16.66 -15.55
CA ASP A 212 -10.96 -15.83 -16.07
C ASP A 212 -12.19 -15.88 -15.15
N ASP A 213 -13.25 -15.16 -15.49
CA ASP A 213 -14.54 -15.09 -14.76
C ASP A 213 -15.30 -16.43 -14.72
N HIS A 214 -14.88 -17.40 -15.56
CA HIS A 214 -15.38 -18.78 -15.54
C HIS A 214 -14.48 -19.75 -14.74
N GLY A 215 -13.43 -19.25 -14.11
CA GLY A 215 -12.47 -20.06 -13.34
C GLY A 215 -11.48 -20.85 -14.19
N ARG A 216 -11.32 -20.54 -15.48
CA ARG A 216 -10.36 -21.20 -16.40
C ARG A 216 -9.05 -20.42 -16.42
N ALA A 217 -7.93 -21.15 -16.50
CA ALA A 217 -6.60 -20.52 -16.61
C ALA A 217 -6.54 -19.54 -17.80
N THR A 218 -6.03 -18.34 -17.55
CA THR A 218 -5.91 -17.29 -18.56
C THR A 218 -4.52 -16.64 -18.55
N GLN A 219 -4.07 -16.19 -19.72
CA GLN A 219 -2.91 -15.31 -19.90
C GLN A 219 -3.35 -13.93 -20.41
N ASN A 220 -4.65 -13.74 -20.63
CA ASN A 220 -5.19 -12.44 -21.00
C ASN A 220 -5.31 -11.56 -19.75
N PRO A 221 -4.59 -10.43 -19.67
CA PRO A 221 -4.58 -9.62 -18.45
C PRO A 221 -5.93 -8.98 -18.16
N ARG A 222 -6.77 -8.66 -19.17
CA ARG A 222 -8.12 -8.13 -18.94
C ARG A 222 -9.03 -9.20 -18.34
N ALA A 223 -9.01 -10.42 -18.86
CA ALA A 223 -9.77 -11.54 -18.31
C ALA A 223 -9.30 -11.90 -16.87
N ALA A 224 -8.04 -11.67 -16.55
CA ALA A 224 -7.50 -11.88 -15.19
C ALA A 224 -8.06 -10.85 -14.17
N ILE A 225 -8.28 -9.59 -14.60
CA ILE A 225 -8.92 -8.55 -13.74
C ILE A 225 -10.41 -8.83 -13.55
N GLU A 226 -11.09 -9.30 -14.60
CA GLU A 226 -12.51 -9.68 -14.53
C GLU A 226 -12.74 -10.98 -13.72
N GLY A 227 -11.73 -11.83 -13.65
CA GLY A 227 -11.72 -13.10 -12.94
C GLY A 227 -11.02 -13.05 -11.59
N SER A 228 -9.89 -13.76 -11.45
CA SER A 228 -9.11 -13.76 -10.20
C SER A 228 -7.63 -14.04 -10.45
N ILE A 229 -6.81 -13.51 -9.57
CA ILE A 229 -5.38 -13.82 -9.49
C ILE A 229 -5.22 -15.04 -8.57
N LEU A 230 -4.34 -15.96 -8.95
CA LEU A 230 -4.02 -17.12 -8.10
C LEU A 230 -3.16 -16.71 -6.90
N PRO A 231 -3.33 -17.32 -5.74
CA PRO A 231 -2.44 -17.08 -4.61
C PRO A 231 -1.03 -17.67 -4.90
N VAL A 232 0.00 -16.99 -4.39
CA VAL A 232 1.38 -17.47 -4.50
C VAL A 232 1.51 -18.87 -3.87
N GLN A 233 2.12 -19.81 -4.60
CA GLN A 233 2.26 -21.20 -4.15
C GLN A 233 0.94 -21.87 -3.66
N GLY A 234 -0.20 -21.48 -4.22
CA GLY A 234 -1.50 -22.10 -3.95
C GLY A 234 -1.96 -21.90 -2.50
N SER A 235 -2.16 -22.99 -1.76
CA SER A 235 -2.70 -22.92 -0.39
C SER A 235 -1.82 -22.16 0.60
N TYR A 236 -0.51 -22.07 0.38
CA TYR A 236 0.37 -21.32 1.29
C TYR A 236 0.07 -19.82 1.26
N GLY A 237 0.09 -19.21 0.07
CA GLY A 237 -0.26 -17.79 -0.06
C GLY A 237 -1.71 -17.52 0.34
N PHE A 238 -2.65 -18.40 -0.05
CA PHE A 238 -4.03 -18.29 0.37
C PHE A 238 -4.19 -18.23 1.90
N ASN A 239 -3.56 -19.16 2.64
CA ASN A 239 -3.66 -19.18 4.10
C ASN A 239 -3.06 -17.94 4.75
N ILE A 240 -1.95 -17.41 4.20
CA ILE A 240 -1.37 -16.15 4.68
C ILE A 240 -2.30 -14.96 4.36
N ALA A 241 -2.90 -14.91 3.17
CA ALA A 241 -3.87 -13.87 2.82
C ALA A 241 -5.06 -13.86 3.81
N VAL A 242 -5.60 -15.03 4.14
CA VAL A 242 -6.67 -15.17 5.15
C VAL A 242 -6.19 -14.73 6.53
N MET A 243 -4.98 -15.12 6.93
CA MET A 243 -4.42 -14.71 8.23
C MET A 243 -4.28 -13.18 8.32
N VAL A 244 -3.74 -12.54 7.29
CA VAL A 244 -3.60 -11.06 7.25
C VAL A 244 -4.97 -10.40 7.28
N GLU A 245 -5.93 -10.88 6.46
CA GLU A 245 -7.32 -10.38 6.46
C GLU A 245 -7.92 -10.39 7.86
N ILE A 246 -7.88 -11.55 8.55
CA ILE A 246 -8.46 -11.71 9.88
C ILE A 246 -7.76 -10.81 10.91
N LEU A 247 -6.41 -10.73 10.87
CA LEU A 247 -5.65 -9.90 11.80
C LEU A 247 -5.98 -8.43 11.62
N VAL A 248 -5.95 -7.93 10.37
CA VAL A 248 -6.28 -6.52 10.08
C VAL A 248 -7.72 -6.22 10.49
N LEU A 249 -8.69 -7.03 10.10
CA LEU A 249 -10.10 -6.83 10.47
C LEU A 249 -10.30 -6.82 11.99
N SER A 250 -9.64 -7.73 12.72
CA SER A 250 -9.77 -7.85 14.18
C SER A 250 -9.12 -6.69 14.93
N LEU A 251 -7.98 -6.19 14.44
CA LEU A 251 -7.20 -5.13 15.09
C LEU A 251 -7.69 -3.73 14.69
N VAL A 252 -8.11 -3.55 13.46
CA VAL A 252 -8.51 -2.25 12.89
C VAL A 252 -10.02 -2.04 13.00
N GLY A 253 -10.82 -3.08 12.80
CA GLY A 253 -12.28 -3.00 12.74
C GLY A 253 -12.83 -2.47 11.41
N ALA A 254 -11.99 -2.38 10.38
CA ALA A 254 -12.35 -1.89 9.04
C ALA A 254 -11.42 -2.48 7.97
N GLY A 255 -11.75 -2.28 6.69
CA GLY A 255 -10.86 -2.59 5.58
C GLY A 255 -10.92 -4.05 5.11
N ALA A 256 -12.09 -4.70 5.16
CA ALA A 256 -12.27 -6.00 4.49
C ALA A 256 -12.00 -5.86 3.00
N SER A 257 -11.14 -6.73 2.43
CA SER A 257 -10.72 -6.67 1.03
C SER A 257 -11.90 -6.62 0.05
N ALA A 258 -12.95 -7.40 0.29
CA ALA A 258 -14.17 -7.39 -0.51
C ALA A 258 -14.97 -6.07 -0.44
N MET A 259 -14.68 -5.18 0.51
CA MET A 259 -15.35 -3.89 0.71
C MET A 259 -14.47 -2.70 0.33
N ILE A 260 -13.21 -2.94 -0.01
CA ILE A 260 -12.29 -1.91 -0.51
C ILE A 260 -12.70 -1.58 -1.94
N SER A 261 -12.90 -0.30 -2.21
CA SER A 261 -13.22 0.20 -3.55
C SER A 261 -12.10 -0.13 -4.54
N ASP A 262 -12.46 -0.38 -5.81
CA ASP A 262 -11.46 -0.63 -6.85
C ASP A 262 -10.76 0.69 -7.22
N PRO A 263 -9.45 0.83 -7.02
CA PRO A 263 -8.72 2.06 -7.35
C PRO A 263 -8.71 2.35 -8.86
N ASP A 264 -8.88 1.31 -9.68
CA ASP A 264 -8.86 1.41 -11.14
C ASP A 264 -10.26 1.70 -11.74
N ASP A 265 -11.31 1.70 -10.92
CA ASP A 265 -12.67 2.13 -11.31
C ASP A 265 -12.89 3.60 -10.91
N PRO A 266 -12.91 4.54 -11.88
CA PRO A 266 -13.12 5.98 -11.59
C PRO A 266 -14.47 6.29 -10.94
N SER A 267 -15.45 5.37 -11.04
CA SER A 267 -16.77 5.52 -10.41
C SER A 267 -16.80 5.02 -8.96
N SER A 268 -15.74 4.35 -8.51
CA SER A 268 -15.66 3.80 -7.15
C SER A 268 -15.48 4.90 -6.10
N GLY A 269 -15.88 4.58 -4.87
CA GLY A 269 -15.74 5.48 -3.72
C GLY A 269 -14.31 5.45 -3.11
N PRO A 270 -14.14 6.06 -1.91
CA PRO A 270 -12.89 6.01 -1.16
C PRO A 270 -12.41 4.58 -0.88
N LEU A 271 -11.10 4.36 -0.90
CA LEU A 271 -10.52 3.01 -0.71
C LEU A 271 -10.82 2.43 0.67
N ARG A 272 -10.70 3.23 1.73
CA ARG A 272 -10.97 2.82 3.12
C ARG A 272 -10.20 1.58 3.56
N MET A 273 -8.94 1.49 3.18
CA MET A 273 -8.06 0.39 3.57
C MET A 273 -7.82 0.33 5.07
N GLY A 274 -7.52 -0.87 5.58
CA GLY A 274 -7.08 -1.12 6.94
C GLY A 274 -5.59 -1.51 6.97
N HIS A 275 -4.86 -1.01 7.98
CA HIS A 275 -3.45 -1.33 8.19
C HIS A 275 -3.18 -1.54 9.68
N CYS A 276 -2.29 -2.45 10.02
CA CYS A 276 -1.80 -2.60 11.38
C CYS A 276 -0.31 -2.99 11.41
#